data_589ce62172820a7f2306da7c41b19db7
#
_entry.id   589ce62172820a7f2306da7c41b19db7
#
_cell.length_a   1.000
_cell.length_b   1.000
_cell.length_c   1.000
_cell.angle_alpha   90.00
_cell.angle_beta   90.00
_cell.angle_gamma   90.00
#
_symmetry.space_group_name_H-M   'P 1'
#
loop_
_entity.id
_entity.type
_entity.pdbx_description
1 polymer ?
#
loop_
_entity_poly.entity_id
_entity_poly.type
_entity_poly.pdbx_seq_one_letter_code
_entity_poly.pdbx_strand_id
1 'polypeptide(L)'
;MTSAEKLFERAKRTKAGWRLDELRRLYTGFGFDVEEGAKHIIFIHPKYPRLVATVTRKRTLAVGYIGKAVELITALKELEEGRR
;
A
#
# COMPACT_ATOMS: atom_id res chain seq x y z
N MET A 1 -10.89 -13.16 -7.29
CA MET A 1 -10.09 -12.31 -6.42
C MET A 1 -8.71 -12.11 -7.00
N THR A 2 -8.25 -10.88 -7.09
CA THR A 2 -6.93 -10.59 -7.64
C THR A 2 -5.83 -10.85 -6.61
N SER A 3 -4.57 -10.88 -7.07
CA SER A 3 -3.44 -11.00 -6.15
C SER A 3 -3.42 -9.85 -5.15
N ALA A 4 -3.75 -8.64 -5.61
CA ALA A 4 -3.74 -7.47 -4.72
C ALA A 4 -4.82 -7.61 -3.66
N GLU A 5 -5.99 -8.12 -4.02
CA GLU A 5 -7.05 -8.32 -3.03
C GLU A 5 -6.63 -9.33 -1.97
N LYS A 6 -5.96 -10.39 -2.40
CA LYS A 6 -5.46 -11.39 -1.45
C LYS A 6 -4.41 -10.79 -0.53
N LEU A 7 -3.52 -9.97 -1.07
CA LEU A 7 -2.51 -9.31 -0.28
C LEU A 7 -3.15 -8.34 0.72
N PHE A 8 -4.19 -7.66 0.30
CA PHE A 8 -4.89 -6.73 1.18
C PHE A 8 -5.54 -7.47 2.35
N GLU A 9 -6.18 -8.61 2.07
CA GLU A 9 -6.78 -9.41 3.14
C GLU A 9 -5.71 -9.92 4.10
N ARG A 10 -4.57 -10.33 3.57
CA ARG A 10 -3.46 -10.75 4.41
C ARG A 10 -2.97 -9.60 5.29
N ALA A 11 -2.85 -8.39 4.71
CA ALA A 11 -2.36 -7.23 5.44
C ALA A 11 -3.29 -6.86 6.60
N LYS A 12 -4.58 -7.05 6.44
CA LYS A 12 -5.51 -6.76 7.51
C LYS A 12 -5.34 -7.71 8.68
N ARG A 13 -4.94 -8.95 8.40
CA ARG A 13 -4.77 -9.96 9.43
C ARG A 13 -3.38 -10.02 10.02
N THR A 14 -2.36 -9.81 9.18
CA THR A 14 -0.97 -9.99 9.60
C THR A 14 -0.12 -8.84 9.08
N LYS A 15 0.43 -8.06 9.98
CA LYS A 15 1.21 -6.88 9.59
C LYS A 15 2.71 -7.10 9.71
N ALA A 16 3.13 -8.22 10.29
CA ALA A 16 4.55 -8.52 10.46
C ALA A 16 5.07 -9.43 9.35
N GLY A 17 6.37 -9.38 9.10
CA GLY A 17 6.99 -10.29 8.16
C GLY A 17 6.81 -9.93 6.69
N TRP A 18 6.41 -8.71 6.40
CA TRP A 18 6.22 -8.27 5.02
C TRP A 18 7.54 -7.84 4.40
N ARG A 19 7.67 -8.13 3.12
CA ARG A 19 8.82 -7.73 2.34
C ARG A 19 8.43 -6.58 1.42
N LEU A 20 9.44 -5.83 1.01
CA LEU A 20 9.19 -4.64 0.21
C LEU A 20 8.49 -4.94 -1.11
N ASP A 21 8.91 -6.03 -1.79
CA ASP A 21 8.27 -6.36 -3.06
C ASP A 21 6.81 -6.75 -2.89
N GLU A 22 6.46 -7.35 -1.75
CA GLU A 22 5.05 -7.66 -1.48
C GLU A 22 4.24 -6.39 -1.27
N LEU A 23 4.80 -5.43 -0.53
CA LEU A 23 4.11 -4.16 -0.32
C LEU A 23 3.97 -3.41 -1.63
N ARG A 24 5.01 -3.46 -2.48
CA ARG A 24 4.93 -2.84 -3.79
C ARG A 24 3.80 -3.41 -4.62
N ARG A 25 3.66 -4.75 -4.63
CA ARG A 25 2.57 -5.38 -5.37
C ARG A 25 1.21 -5.04 -4.79
N LEU A 26 1.14 -4.89 -3.47
CA LEU A 26 -0.11 -4.50 -2.83
C LEU A 26 -0.55 -3.13 -3.32
N TYR A 27 0.34 -2.14 -3.24
CA TYR A 27 -0.01 -0.78 -3.64
C TYR A 27 -0.30 -0.68 -5.14
N THR A 28 0.58 -1.24 -5.97
CA THR A 28 0.40 -1.10 -7.42
C THR A 28 -0.84 -1.84 -7.91
N GLY A 29 -1.20 -2.92 -7.23
CA GLY A 29 -2.41 -3.65 -7.59
C GLY A 29 -3.68 -2.86 -7.34
N PHE A 30 -3.61 -1.83 -6.50
CA PHE A 30 -4.73 -0.93 -6.26
C PHE A 30 -4.57 0.41 -6.97
N GLY A 31 -3.65 0.48 -7.92
CA GLY A 31 -3.53 1.65 -8.78
C GLY A 31 -2.59 2.73 -8.29
N PHE A 32 -1.83 2.48 -7.23
CA PHE A 32 -0.86 3.47 -6.77
C PHE A 32 0.35 3.48 -7.68
N ASP A 33 0.89 4.67 -7.92
CA ASP A 33 2.15 4.84 -8.62
C ASP A 33 3.30 4.70 -7.63
N VAL A 34 4.46 4.33 -8.14
CA VAL A 34 5.64 4.12 -7.32
C VAL A 34 6.74 5.03 -7.79
N GLU A 35 7.32 5.81 -6.88
CA GLU A 35 8.50 6.62 -7.17
C GLU A 35 9.67 6.01 -6.41
N GLU A 36 10.67 5.57 -7.14
CA GLU A 36 11.80 4.86 -6.56
C GLU A 36 12.94 5.82 -6.25
N GLY A 37 13.25 6.00 -4.99
CA GLY A 37 14.40 6.78 -4.57
C GLY A 37 15.48 5.84 -4.06
N ALA A 38 16.65 6.40 -3.77
CA ALA A 38 17.77 5.60 -3.29
C ALA A 38 17.49 5.00 -1.91
N LYS A 39 16.91 5.79 -1.02
CA LYS A 39 16.66 5.36 0.35
C LYS A 39 15.20 5.17 0.67
N HIS A 40 14.32 5.75 -0.13
CA HIS A 40 12.89 5.74 0.12
C HIS A 40 12.13 5.41 -1.13
N ILE A 41 10.96 4.83 -0.95
CA ILE A 41 10.03 4.57 -2.03
C ILE A 41 8.75 5.28 -1.67
N ILE A 42 8.18 6.00 -2.62
CA ILE A 42 6.94 6.73 -2.40
C ILE A 42 5.83 6.07 -3.21
N PHE A 43 4.74 5.74 -2.54
CA PHE A 43 3.54 5.22 -3.18
C PHE A 43 2.49 6.31 -3.12
N ILE A 44 1.98 6.71 -4.28
CA ILE A 44 1.01 7.80 -4.35
C ILE A 44 -0.08 7.43 -5.36
N HIS A 45 -1.33 7.70 -5.01
CA HIS A 45 -2.41 7.39 -5.92
C HIS A 45 -2.60 8.56 -6.90
N PRO A 46 -2.55 8.30 -8.21
CA PRO A 46 -2.63 9.41 -9.18
C PRO A 46 -3.96 10.13 -9.16
N LYS A 47 -5.03 9.42 -8.81
CA LYS A 47 -6.36 10.01 -8.77
C LYS A 47 -6.66 10.71 -7.45
N TYR A 48 -6.01 10.25 -6.37
CA TYR A 48 -6.21 10.82 -5.04
C TYR A 48 -4.84 11.04 -4.39
N PRO A 49 -4.14 12.12 -4.78
CA PRO A 49 -2.74 12.30 -4.35
C PRO A 49 -2.53 12.41 -2.85
N ARG A 50 -3.59 12.68 -2.09
CA ARG A 50 -3.46 12.70 -0.64
C ARG A 50 -3.23 11.31 -0.07
N LEU A 51 -3.54 10.28 -0.87
CA LEU A 51 -3.25 8.90 -0.47
C LEU A 51 -1.81 8.61 -0.87
N VAL A 52 -0.91 8.90 0.05
CA VAL A 52 0.52 8.81 -0.21
C VAL A 52 1.23 8.23 1.00
N ALA A 53 2.22 7.39 0.75
CA ALA A 53 3.04 6.81 1.81
C ALA A 53 4.49 6.78 1.38
N THR A 54 5.39 7.07 2.32
CA THR A 54 6.83 6.99 2.10
C THR A 54 7.35 5.81 2.91
N VAL A 55 8.08 4.92 2.25
CA VAL A 55 8.57 3.71 2.87
C VAL A 55 10.09 3.65 2.75
N THR A 56 10.76 3.38 3.85
CA THR A 56 12.22 3.22 3.84
C THR A 56 12.57 1.86 3.24
N ARG A 57 13.61 1.83 2.41
CA ARG A 57 14.07 0.58 1.82
C ARG A 57 14.72 -0.28 2.89
N LYS A 58 14.07 -1.35 3.27
CA LYS A 58 14.58 -2.32 4.22
C LYS A 58 14.13 -3.70 3.82
N ARG A 59 14.91 -4.69 4.23
CA ARG A 59 14.60 -6.07 3.91
C ARG A 59 13.26 -6.49 4.50
N THR A 60 13.07 -6.20 5.79
CA THR A 60 11.84 -6.51 6.49
C THR A 60 11.20 -5.21 6.95
N LEU A 61 9.93 -5.04 6.66
CA LEU A 61 9.26 -3.79 6.92
C LEU A 61 8.64 -3.77 8.31
N ALA A 62 8.68 -2.60 8.94
CA ALA A 62 8.01 -2.41 10.22
C ALA A 62 6.50 -2.54 10.03
N VAL A 63 5.83 -3.01 11.09
CA VAL A 63 4.39 -3.24 11.02
C VAL A 63 3.62 -1.97 10.70
N GLY A 64 4.14 -0.81 11.09
CA GLY A 64 3.48 0.46 10.80
C GLY A 64 3.30 0.74 9.32
N TYR A 65 4.25 0.29 8.49
CA TYR A 65 4.13 0.47 7.05
C TYR A 65 2.97 -0.33 6.49
N ILE A 66 2.72 -1.50 7.04
CA ILE A 66 1.63 -2.35 6.57
C ILE A 66 0.30 -1.78 7.07
N GLY A 67 0.27 -1.30 8.31
CA GLY A 67 -0.92 -0.64 8.83
C GLY A 67 -1.29 0.59 8.00
N LYS A 68 -0.27 1.35 7.57
CA LYS A 68 -0.52 2.52 6.72
C LYS A 68 -1.10 2.10 5.38
N ALA A 69 -0.60 1.01 4.80
CA ALA A 69 -1.14 0.52 3.52
C ALA A 69 -2.60 0.12 3.67
N VAL A 70 -2.94 -0.57 4.76
CA VAL A 70 -4.33 -0.94 5.00
C VAL A 70 -5.19 0.31 5.11
N GLU A 71 -4.71 1.31 5.83
CA GLU A 71 -5.43 2.56 6.01
C GLU A 71 -5.69 3.25 4.67
N LEU A 72 -4.65 3.38 3.85
CA LEU A 72 -4.77 4.09 2.57
C LEU A 72 -5.66 3.33 1.59
N ILE A 73 -5.52 2.02 1.53
CA ILE A 73 -6.32 1.24 0.59
C ILE A 73 -7.78 1.22 1.04
N THR A 74 -8.03 1.18 2.35
CA THR A 74 -9.40 1.28 2.86
C THR A 74 -10.00 2.63 2.47
N ALA A 75 -9.23 3.71 2.62
CA ALA A 75 -9.70 5.04 2.22
C ALA A 75 -9.97 5.09 0.72
N LEU A 76 -9.12 4.46 -0.08
CA LEU A 76 -9.32 4.42 -1.52
C LEU A 76 -10.63 3.71 -1.86
N LYS A 77 -10.89 2.58 -1.23
CA LYS A 77 -12.12 1.84 -1.48
C LYS A 77 -13.34 2.67 -1.12
N GLU A 78 -13.26 3.40 -0.02
CA GLU A 78 -14.36 4.25 0.40
C GLU A 78 -14.59 5.39 -0.58
N LEU A 79 -13.51 5.98 -1.07
CA LEU A 79 -13.63 7.06 -2.05
C LEU A 79 -14.28 6.58 -3.35
N GLU A 80 -13.95 5.36 -3.76
CA GLU A 80 -14.47 4.86 -5.01
C GLU A 80 -15.86 4.27 -4.89
N GLU A 81 -16.19 3.71 -3.74
CA GLU A 81 -17.53 3.19 -3.53
C GLU A 81 -18.48 4.23 -3.03
N GLY A 82 -18.01 5.12 -2.21
CA GLY A 82 -18.82 6.12 -1.53
C GLY A 82 -19.15 7.34 -2.36
N ARG A 83 -18.71 7.35 -3.63
CA ARG A 83 -18.99 8.50 -4.42
C ARG A 83 -20.40 8.58 -4.67
N ARG A 84 -20.96 9.63 -4.45
CA ARG A 84 -22.38 9.81 -4.68
C ARG A 84 -22.61 11.08 -5.41
#